data_fee0da03a26af2098d9034b1ce998695
#
_entry.id   fee0da03a26af2098d9034b1ce998695
#
_cell.length_a   1.000
_cell.length_b   1.000
_cell.length_c   1.000
_cell.angle_alpha   90.00
_cell.angle_beta   90.00
_cell.angle_gamma   90.00
#
_symmetry.space_group_name_H-M   'P 1'
#
loop_
_entity.id
_entity.type
_entity.pdbx_description
1 polymer ?
#
loop_
_entity_poly.entity_id
_entity_poly.type
_entity_poly.pdbx_seq_one_letter_code
_entity_poly.pdbx_strand_id
1 'polypeptide(L)'
;MENKWIEIKVEVPFGRVDEVSAYFIGMGSGGVVTGGGEVDAFDIPEQARDKAEIKAYFLPDEAPEKAAEIKGYLEGLGLEFGISVSDIKDDDWAHKWKEFFKPEKITDRIVIKPTWEAYEAKEGEIVIEIDPGMAFGTGTHPTTRGCLRLIEEVVSRGGIETMLDVGTGSGILAIAAARLGVQRTIAIDLDSAAVKVAEENIALNKVENQVRVAKIKVDIIYVMFHLVVANIIAEEIVRLSKTLKDRVAPSGHLILSGIVAEKADMVKEAFKELSLEKELQEGEWVSLLYKRKG
;
A
#
# COMPACT_ATOMS: atom_id res chain seq x y z
N MET A 1 -21.91 -15.21 -13.90
CA MET A 1 -21.07 -14.96 -15.10
C MET A 1 -19.63 -15.20 -14.65
N GLU A 2 -18.97 -16.20 -15.21
CA GLU A 2 -17.58 -16.51 -14.87
C GLU A 2 -16.71 -15.34 -15.32
N ASN A 3 -16.05 -14.69 -14.38
CA ASN A 3 -15.08 -13.63 -14.70
C ASN A 3 -13.84 -14.30 -15.30
N LYS A 4 -13.72 -14.26 -16.62
CA LYS A 4 -12.48 -14.66 -17.29
C LYS A 4 -11.44 -13.57 -17.06
N TRP A 5 -10.21 -13.94 -16.77
CA TRP A 5 -9.10 -13.03 -16.64
C TRP A 5 -8.08 -13.24 -17.76
N ILE A 6 -7.42 -12.16 -18.13
CA ILE A 6 -6.29 -12.17 -19.07
C ILE A 6 -5.03 -11.86 -18.28
N GLU A 7 -4.03 -12.74 -18.36
CA GLU A 7 -2.70 -12.51 -17.82
C GLU A 7 -1.87 -11.73 -18.85
N ILE A 8 -1.32 -10.60 -18.43
CA ILE A 8 -0.26 -9.88 -19.13
C ILE A 8 1.02 -10.10 -18.33
N LYS A 9 1.95 -10.82 -18.92
CA LYS A 9 3.23 -11.14 -18.35
C LYS A 9 4.31 -10.31 -19.03
N VAL A 10 5.19 -9.68 -18.23
CA VAL A 10 6.35 -8.97 -18.73
C VAL A 10 7.62 -9.49 -18.06
N GLU A 11 8.72 -9.46 -18.79
CA GLU A 11 10.07 -9.72 -18.28
C GLU A 11 10.85 -8.40 -18.33
N VAL A 12 11.34 -7.93 -17.17
CA VAL A 12 12.08 -6.67 -17.04
C VAL A 12 13.35 -6.88 -16.22
N PRO A 13 14.35 -5.99 -16.31
CA PRO A 13 15.51 -6.01 -15.43
C PRO A 13 15.07 -5.99 -13.95
N PHE A 14 15.75 -6.77 -13.09
CA PHE A 14 15.39 -6.93 -11.68
C PHE A 14 15.25 -5.60 -10.93
N GLY A 15 16.12 -4.63 -11.17
CA GLY A 15 16.07 -3.29 -10.57
C GLY A 15 14.89 -2.40 -11.03
N ARG A 16 13.99 -2.91 -11.89
CA ARG A 16 12.79 -2.19 -12.38
C ARG A 16 11.49 -2.85 -11.97
N VAL A 17 11.57 -3.93 -11.21
CA VAL A 17 10.39 -4.72 -10.80
C VAL A 17 9.39 -3.87 -10.04
N ASP A 18 9.83 -3.12 -9.04
CA ASP A 18 8.94 -2.33 -8.18
C ASP A 18 8.29 -1.18 -8.93
N GLU A 19 9.05 -0.49 -9.80
CA GLU A 19 8.54 0.58 -10.65
C GLU A 19 7.45 0.08 -11.61
N VAL A 20 7.71 -1.05 -12.29
CA VAL A 20 6.77 -1.63 -13.25
C VAL A 20 5.56 -2.22 -12.53
N SER A 21 5.77 -2.85 -11.37
CA SER A 21 4.66 -3.36 -10.54
C SER A 21 3.75 -2.25 -10.05
N ALA A 22 4.32 -1.13 -9.59
CA ALA A 22 3.56 0.05 -9.18
C ALA A 22 2.75 0.63 -10.35
N TYR A 23 3.33 0.66 -11.55
CA TYR A 23 2.62 1.09 -12.75
C TYR A 23 1.43 0.19 -13.07
N PHE A 24 1.59 -1.14 -13.00
CA PHE A 24 0.52 -2.10 -13.24
C PHE A 24 -0.62 -1.99 -12.23
N ILE A 25 -0.29 -1.78 -10.96
CA ILE A 25 -1.27 -1.51 -9.91
C ILE A 25 -2.03 -0.22 -10.22
N GLY A 26 -1.31 0.84 -10.60
CA GLY A 26 -1.89 2.14 -10.97
C GLY A 26 -2.82 2.08 -12.20
N MET A 27 -2.64 1.09 -13.08
CA MET A 27 -3.50 0.84 -14.23
C MET A 27 -4.79 0.09 -13.89
N GLY A 28 -4.99 -0.29 -12.62
CA GLY A 28 -6.18 -1.03 -12.19
C GLY A 28 -6.11 -2.53 -12.47
N SER A 29 -4.90 -3.12 -12.46
CA SER A 29 -4.77 -4.59 -12.55
C SER A 29 -5.48 -5.26 -11.38
N GLY A 30 -6.15 -6.38 -11.61
CA GLY A 30 -6.82 -7.19 -10.57
C GLY A 30 -5.84 -7.90 -9.63
N GLY A 31 -4.53 -7.77 -9.87
CA GLY A 31 -3.44 -8.27 -9.05
C GLY A 31 -2.12 -8.19 -9.82
N VAL A 32 -1.01 -8.05 -9.09
CA VAL A 32 0.35 -8.10 -9.64
C VAL A 32 1.14 -9.16 -8.88
N VAL A 33 1.74 -10.09 -9.62
CA VAL A 33 2.60 -11.15 -9.07
C VAL A 33 3.99 -10.98 -9.66
N THR A 34 4.98 -10.84 -8.80
CA THR A 34 6.38 -10.81 -9.21
C THR A 34 6.99 -12.20 -9.06
N GLY A 35 7.47 -12.75 -10.14
CA GLY A 35 8.16 -14.05 -10.15
C GLY A 35 9.55 -13.92 -9.58
N GLY A 36 9.66 -14.23 -8.30
CA GLY A 36 10.88 -14.44 -7.52
C GLY A 36 10.51 -15.42 -6.41
N GLY A 37 10.01 -16.62 -6.79
CA GLY A 37 9.79 -17.69 -5.83
C GLY A 37 11.08 -17.99 -5.08
N GLU A 38 10.96 -18.39 -3.78
CA GLU A 38 12.04 -18.95 -2.97
C GLU A 38 12.81 -20.01 -3.72
N VAL A 39 13.81 -19.60 -4.46
CA VAL A 39 14.90 -20.45 -4.89
C VAL A 39 16.08 -20.01 -4.04
N ASP A 40 16.61 -20.96 -3.25
CA ASP A 40 17.81 -20.74 -2.45
C ASP A 40 18.84 -19.92 -3.24
N ALA A 41 19.25 -18.79 -2.68
CA ALA A 41 20.10 -17.80 -3.34
C ALA A 41 21.48 -18.34 -3.79
N PHE A 42 21.74 -19.63 -3.55
CA PHE A 42 22.98 -20.33 -3.86
C PHE A 42 22.95 -21.14 -5.14
N ASP A 43 21.78 -21.41 -5.75
CA ASP A 43 21.66 -22.34 -6.90
C ASP A 43 21.32 -21.68 -8.25
N ILE A 44 21.25 -20.34 -8.34
CA ILE A 44 20.98 -19.64 -9.60
C ILE A 44 22.30 -19.14 -10.19
N PRO A 45 22.68 -19.54 -11.43
CA PRO A 45 23.83 -18.99 -12.13
C PRO A 45 23.72 -17.45 -12.22
N GLU A 46 24.82 -16.74 -12.01
CA GLU A 46 24.91 -15.28 -11.99
C GLU A 46 24.30 -14.58 -13.24
N GLN A 47 24.22 -15.31 -14.36
CA GLN A 47 23.64 -14.88 -15.64
C GLN A 47 22.08 -14.94 -15.68
N ALA A 48 21.42 -15.58 -14.71
CA ALA A 48 19.96 -15.68 -14.64
C ALA A 48 19.33 -14.59 -13.72
N ARG A 49 20.14 -13.73 -13.12
CA ARG A 49 19.71 -12.69 -12.19
C ARG A 49 19.32 -11.36 -12.84
N ASP A 50 19.47 -11.24 -14.16
CA ASP A 50 19.31 -9.96 -14.84
C ASP A 50 17.84 -9.57 -15.15
N LYS A 51 16.89 -10.53 -15.17
CA LYS A 51 15.49 -10.26 -15.50
C LYS A 51 14.55 -10.92 -14.49
N ALA A 52 13.48 -10.23 -14.18
CA ALA A 52 12.38 -10.71 -13.36
C ALA A 52 11.09 -10.73 -14.17
N GLU A 53 10.22 -11.67 -13.85
CA GLU A 53 8.89 -11.82 -14.42
C GLU A 53 7.87 -11.09 -13.56
N ILE A 54 7.03 -10.26 -14.19
CA ILE A 54 5.91 -9.58 -13.56
C ILE A 54 4.65 -10.00 -14.32
N LYS A 55 3.63 -10.42 -13.58
CA LYS A 55 2.32 -10.77 -14.12
C LYS A 55 1.27 -9.79 -13.60
N ALA A 56 0.44 -9.30 -14.48
CA ALA A 56 -0.71 -8.47 -14.15
C ALA A 56 -1.96 -9.05 -14.79
N TYR A 57 -3.10 -8.84 -14.14
CA TYR A 57 -4.35 -9.49 -14.52
C TYR A 57 -5.42 -8.44 -14.80
N PHE A 58 -6.08 -8.54 -15.95
CA PHE A 58 -7.08 -7.60 -16.42
C PHE A 58 -8.34 -8.32 -16.90
N LEU A 59 -9.46 -7.62 -16.94
CA LEU A 59 -10.67 -8.15 -17.55
C LEU A 59 -10.49 -8.27 -19.06
N PRO A 60 -11.14 -9.24 -19.73
CA PRO A 60 -10.97 -9.49 -21.15
C PRO A 60 -11.22 -8.26 -22.04
N ASP A 61 -12.18 -7.45 -21.65
CA ASP A 61 -12.57 -6.26 -22.41
C ASP A 61 -11.52 -5.13 -22.33
N GLU A 62 -10.72 -5.09 -21.25
CA GLU A 62 -9.69 -4.09 -20.99
C GLU A 62 -8.29 -4.53 -21.41
N ALA A 63 -8.03 -5.84 -21.42
CA ALA A 63 -6.70 -6.41 -21.60
C ALA A 63 -5.97 -5.96 -22.90
N PRO A 64 -6.63 -5.83 -24.07
CA PRO A 64 -5.94 -5.37 -25.28
C PRO A 64 -5.42 -3.93 -25.17
N GLU A 65 -6.23 -3.04 -24.59
CA GLU A 65 -5.86 -1.65 -24.35
C GLU A 65 -4.73 -1.57 -23.32
N LYS A 66 -4.86 -2.29 -22.22
CA LYS A 66 -3.86 -2.36 -21.17
C LYS A 66 -2.53 -2.93 -21.63
N ALA A 67 -2.54 -3.96 -22.48
CA ALA A 67 -1.32 -4.50 -23.08
C ALA A 67 -0.59 -3.47 -23.95
N ALA A 68 -1.34 -2.66 -24.72
CA ALA A 68 -0.77 -1.59 -25.54
C ALA A 68 -0.18 -0.46 -24.67
N GLU A 69 -0.87 -0.05 -23.59
CA GLU A 69 -0.39 0.94 -22.62
C GLU A 69 0.89 0.46 -21.92
N ILE A 70 0.93 -0.79 -21.46
CA ILE A 70 2.12 -1.40 -20.81
C ILE A 70 3.29 -1.39 -21.77
N LYS A 71 3.06 -1.81 -23.01
CA LYS A 71 4.11 -1.83 -24.04
C LYS A 71 4.67 -0.42 -24.26
N GLY A 72 3.80 0.59 -24.44
CA GLY A 72 4.21 1.96 -24.63
C GLY A 72 5.00 2.54 -23.43
N TYR A 73 4.59 2.19 -22.22
CA TYR A 73 5.31 2.58 -21.00
C TYR A 73 6.72 1.98 -20.94
N LEU A 74 6.85 0.67 -21.18
CA LEU A 74 8.14 -0.02 -21.15
C LEU A 74 9.08 0.46 -22.27
N GLU A 75 8.56 0.74 -23.47
CA GLU A 75 9.30 1.39 -24.57
C GLU A 75 9.78 2.78 -24.16
N GLY A 76 8.94 3.56 -23.49
CA GLY A 76 9.27 4.90 -22.96
C GLY A 76 10.39 4.91 -21.92
N LEU A 77 10.52 3.81 -21.17
CA LEU A 77 11.63 3.60 -20.22
C LEU A 77 12.94 3.13 -20.89
N GLY A 78 12.91 2.84 -22.18
CA GLY A 78 14.07 2.32 -22.92
C GLY A 78 14.52 0.94 -22.45
N LEU A 79 13.61 0.12 -21.90
CA LEU A 79 13.92 -1.21 -21.38
C LEU A 79 13.88 -2.28 -22.48
N GLU A 80 14.78 -3.27 -22.37
CA GLU A 80 14.57 -4.55 -23.04
C GLU A 80 13.56 -5.37 -22.26
N PHE A 81 12.42 -5.71 -22.85
CA PHE A 81 11.35 -6.46 -22.20
C PHE A 81 10.77 -7.53 -23.12
N GLY A 82 10.24 -8.58 -22.51
CA GLY A 82 9.32 -9.53 -23.13
C GLY A 82 7.90 -9.22 -22.66
N ILE A 83 6.92 -9.30 -23.55
CA ILE A 83 5.50 -9.21 -23.19
C ILE A 83 4.74 -10.38 -23.81
N SER A 84 3.92 -11.05 -23.01
CA SER A 84 2.99 -12.08 -23.48
C SER A 84 1.62 -11.88 -22.85
N VAL A 85 0.58 -12.21 -23.61
CA VAL A 85 -0.82 -12.12 -23.19
C VAL A 85 -1.43 -13.50 -23.33
N SER A 86 -2.06 -14.00 -22.28
CA SER A 86 -2.68 -15.33 -22.26
C SER A 86 -4.02 -15.35 -21.56
N ASP A 87 -4.96 -16.13 -22.11
CA ASP A 87 -6.23 -16.41 -21.45
C ASP A 87 -6.00 -17.37 -20.27
N ILE A 88 -6.54 -17.01 -19.12
CA ILE A 88 -6.51 -17.89 -17.95
C ILE A 88 -7.83 -18.61 -17.85
N LYS A 89 -7.78 -19.94 -17.84
CA LYS A 89 -8.94 -20.77 -17.54
C LYS A 89 -9.20 -20.75 -16.05
N ASP A 90 -10.44 -20.41 -15.68
CA ASP A 90 -10.92 -20.09 -14.32
C ASP A 90 -10.52 -21.07 -13.20
N ASP A 91 -10.36 -22.36 -13.49
CA ASP A 91 -10.20 -23.37 -12.44
C ASP A 91 -8.80 -23.45 -11.81
N ASP A 92 -7.75 -23.04 -12.54
CA ASP A 92 -6.36 -23.18 -12.07
C ASP A 92 -5.83 -21.91 -11.39
N TRP A 93 -6.34 -20.73 -11.76
CA TRP A 93 -5.79 -19.47 -11.31
C TRP A 93 -6.53 -18.86 -10.11
N ALA A 94 -7.87 -18.96 -10.08
CA ALA A 94 -8.68 -18.45 -8.96
C ALA A 94 -8.31 -19.08 -7.60
N HIS A 95 -7.57 -20.20 -7.64
CA HIS A 95 -7.05 -20.86 -6.45
C HIS A 95 -5.55 -20.67 -6.25
N LYS A 96 -4.73 -20.66 -7.30
CA LYS A 96 -3.25 -20.60 -7.16
C LYS A 96 -2.74 -19.27 -6.62
N TRP A 97 -3.26 -18.12 -7.06
CA TRP A 97 -2.80 -16.83 -6.53
C TRP A 97 -3.13 -16.65 -5.04
N LYS A 98 -4.24 -17.24 -4.57
CA LYS A 98 -4.61 -17.23 -3.14
C LYS A 98 -3.60 -17.97 -2.27
N GLU A 99 -2.89 -18.95 -2.83
CA GLU A 99 -1.86 -19.71 -2.11
C GLU A 99 -0.66 -18.84 -1.72
N PHE A 100 -0.41 -17.76 -2.47
CA PHE A 100 0.69 -16.81 -2.19
C PHE A 100 0.36 -15.81 -1.08
N PHE A 101 -0.93 -15.63 -0.74
CA PHE A 101 -1.32 -14.72 0.31
C PHE A 101 -1.66 -15.50 1.58
N LYS A 102 -0.70 -15.50 2.49
CA LYS A 102 -0.82 -16.16 3.80
C LYS A 102 -0.92 -15.12 4.90
N PRO A 103 -1.47 -15.48 6.08
CA PRO A 103 -1.40 -14.59 7.23
C PRO A 103 0.04 -14.17 7.52
N GLU A 104 0.26 -12.85 7.56
CA GLU A 104 1.59 -12.26 7.80
C GLU A 104 1.56 -11.41 9.07
N LYS A 105 2.52 -11.66 9.96
CA LYS A 105 2.70 -10.84 11.16
C LYS A 105 3.59 -9.66 10.84
N ILE A 106 2.99 -8.46 10.81
CA ILE A 106 3.66 -7.21 10.43
C ILE A 106 4.39 -6.57 11.60
N THR A 107 3.78 -6.62 12.79
CA THR A 107 4.32 -6.09 14.05
C THR A 107 4.11 -7.11 15.18
N ASP A 108 4.45 -6.74 16.41
CA ASP A 108 4.19 -7.63 17.56
C ASP A 108 2.69 -7.89 17.77
N ARG A 109 1.83 -6.97 17.35
CA ARG A 109 0.38 -7.03 17.55
C ARG A 109 -0.43 -7.15 16.27
N ILE A 110 0.06 -6.65 15.13
CA ILE A 110 -0.71 -6.59 13.88
C ILE A 110 -0.39 -7.79 13.01
N VAL A 111 -1.42 -8.56 12.70
CA VAL A 111 -1.42 -9.63 11.71
C VAL A 111 -2.39 -9.27 10.60
N ILE A 112 -1.95 -9.37 9.35
CA ILE A 112 -2.79 -9.20 8.16
C ILE A 112 -3.05 -10.56 7.57
N LYS A 113 -4.29 -10.83 7.19
CA LYS A 113 -4.67 -12.05 6.51
C LYS A 113 -5.74 -11.79 5.44
N PRO A 114 -5.77 -12.57 4.37
CA PRO A 114 -6.93 -12.60 3.47
C PRO A 114 -8.12 -13.34 4.11
N THR A 115 -9.32 -13.10 3.60
CA THR A 115 -10.57 -13.70 4.16
C THR A 115 -10.60 -15.22 4.06
N TRP A 116 -9.98 -15.82 3.03
CA TRP A 116 -9.95 -17.26 2.78
C TRP A 116 -8.95 -18.04 3.64
N GLU A 117 -8.06 -17.38 4.38
CA GLU A 117 -7.11 -18.04 5.28
C GLU A 117 -7.65 -18.05 6.71
N ALA A 118 -7.55 -19.21 7.36
CA ALA A 118 -7.84 -19.33 8.79
C ALA A 118 -6.61 -18.85 9.58
N TYR A 119 -6.87 -18.09 10.65
CA TYR A 119 -5.82 -17.68 11.58
C TYR A 119 -6.39 -17.59 12.99
N GLU A 120 -5.78 -18.28 13.94
CA GLU A 120 -6.08 -18.15 15.37
C GLU A 120 -5.21 -17.06 15.96
N ALA A 121 -5.85 -15.93 16.33
CA ALA A 121 -5.16 -14.81 16.96
C ALA A 121 -4.60 -15.24 18.33
N LYS A 122 -3.33 -14.93 18.57
CA LYS A 122 -2.71 -15.07 19.91
C LYS A 122 -3.16 -13.91 20.80
N GLU A 123 -2.96 -14.08 22.10
CA GLU A 123 -3.28 -13.03 23.07
C GLU A 123 -2.56 -11.72 22.73
N GLY A 124 -3.31 -10.64 22.62
CA GLY A 124 -2.81 -9.30 22.26
C GLY A 124 -2.64 -9.03 20.76
N GLU A 125 -2.85 -10.02 19.90
CA GLU A 125 -2.80 -9.81 18.44
C GLU A 125 -4.09 -9.19 17.90
N ILE A 126 -3.92 -8.35 16.93
CA ILE A 126 -4.98 -7.68 16.15
C ILE A 126 -4.92 -8.22 14.73
N VAL A 127 -5.94 -8.97 14.36
CA VAL A 127 -6.06 -9.51 13.00
C VAL A 127 -6.83 -8.52 12.14
N ILE A 128 -6.25 -8.17 11.01
CA ILE A 128 -6.86 -7.32 9.98
C ILE A 128 -7.09 -8.17 8.75
N GLU A 129 -8.34 -8.25 8.32
CA GLU A 129 -8.72 -8.98 7.12
C GLU A 129 -8.73 -8.05 5.92
N ILE A 130 -7.83 -8.30 4.97
CA ILE A 130 -7.74 -7.55 3.71
C ILE A 130 -7.57 -8.55 2.58
N ASP A 131 -8.50 -8.56 1.66
CA ASP A 131 -8.33 -9.33 0.44
C ASP A 131 -7.48 -8.54 -0.56
N PRO A 132 -6.42 -9.13 -1.09
CA PRO A 132 -5.69 -8.54 -2.20
C PRO A 132 -6.64 -8.29 -3.37
N GLY A 133 -6.72 -7.05 -3.80
CA GLY A 133 -7.66 -6.62 -4.83
C GLY A 133 -7.13 -5.38 -5.57
N MET A 134 -8.02 -4.69 -6.26
CA MET A 134 -7.71 -3.55 -7.14
C MET A 134 -7.23 -2.28 -6.43
N ALA A 135 -7.19 -2.22 -5.11
CA ALA A 135 -6.70 -1.07 -4.37
C ALA A 135 -5.31 -1.33 -3.80
N PHE A 136 -4.45 -0.29 -3.83
CA PHE A 136 -3.12 -0.31 -3.19
C PHE A 136 -3.26 -0.52 -1.68
N GLY A 137 -2.30 -1.24 -1.07
CA GLY A 137 -2.26 -1.43 0.38
C GLY A 137 -2.77 -2.80 0.83
N THR A 138 -2.27 -3.89 0.24
CA THR A 138 -2.52 -5.27 0.69
C THR A 138 -1.84 -5.61 2.01
N GLY A 139 -0.98 -4.72 2.52
CA GLY A 139 -0.24 -4.90 3.77
C GLY A 139 1.19 -5.39 3.61
N THR A 140 1.51 -6.07 2.52
CA THR A 140 2.83 -6.70 2.29
C THR A 140 3.89 -5.72 1.77
N HIS A 141 3.48 -4.58 1.20
CA HIS A 141 4.43 -3.58 0.68
C HIS A 141 5.23 -2.93 1.81
N PRO A 142 6.56 -2.71 1.66
CA PRO A 142 7.41 -2.10 2.69
C PRO A 142 6.89 -0.78 3.26
N THR A 143 6.29 0.08 2.42
CA THR A 143 5.71 1.36 2.84
C THR A 143 4.52 1.19 3.77
N THR A 144 3.66 0.20 3.50
CA THR A 144 2.51 -0.13 4.35
C THR A 144 2.98 -0.72 5.68
N ARG A 145 3.96 -1.63 5.65
CA ARG A 145 4.57 -2.19 6.87
C ARG A 145 5.22 -1.11 7.72
N GLY A 146 5.95 -0.18 7.10
CA GLY A 146 6.54 0.97 7.78
C GLY A 146 5.49 1.83 8.49
N CYS A 147 4.38 2.18 7.80
CA CYS A 147 3.27 2.91 8.40
C CYS A 147 2.63 2.16 9.57
N LEU A 148 2.34 0.86 9.41
CA LEU A 148 1.72 0.05 10.47
C LEU A 148 2.58 -0.02 11.73
N ARG A 149 3.90 -0.20 11.59
CA ARG A 149 4.86 -0.18 12.71
C ARG A 149 4.85 1.18 13.42
N LEU A 150 4.85 2.28 12.67
CA LEU A 150 4.83 3.62 13.25
C LEU A 150 3.48 3.96 13.88
N ILE A 151 2.35 3.55 13.30
CA ILE A 151 1.01 3.72 13.87
C ILE A 151 0.92 2.98 15.20
N GLU A 152 1.32 1.70 15.25
CA GLU A 152 1.32 0.93 16.49
C GLU A 152 2.18 1.58 17.57
N GLU A 153 3.38 2.02 17.23
CA GLU A 153 4.27 2.68 18.15
C GLU A 153 3.66 3.97 18.73
N VAL A 154 3.12 4.84 17.87
CA VAL A 154 2.54 6.13 18.28
C VAL A 154 1.27 5.91 19.12
N VAL A 155 0.40 5.00 18.71
CA VAL A 155 -0.85 4.71 19.44
C VAL A 155 -0.55 4.07 20.80
N SER A 156 0.46 3.20 20.91
CA SER A 156 0.85 2.58 22.19
C SER A 156 1.41 3.58 23.22
N ARG A 157 1.91 4.74 22.77
CA ARG A 157 2.34 5.83 23.68
C ARG A 157 1.15 6.50 24.36
N GLY A 158 -0.07 6.29 23.84
CA GLY A 158 -1.32 6.90 24.35
C GLY A 158 -1.59 8.30 23.80
N GLY A 159 -2.81 8.80 24.05
CA GLY A 159 -3.23 10.17 23.66
C GLY A 159 -3.64 10.33 22.20
N ILE A 160 -3.72 9.27 21.41
CA ILE A 160 -4.16 9.31 20.01
C ILE A 160 -5.64 8.92 19.92
N GLU A 161 -6.51 9.91 19.90
CA GLU A 161 -7.96 9.70 19.79
C GLU A 161 -8.48 9.86 18.35
N THR A 162 -7.80 10.68 17.55
CA THR A 162 -8.24 10.99 16.18
C THR A 162 -7.11 10.82 15.18
N MET A 163 -7.44 10.25 14.00
CA MET A 163 -6.51 10.07 12.89
C MET A 163 -7.11 10.55 11.57
N LEU A 164 -6.25 11.08 10.71
CA LEU A 164 -6.52 11.33 9.29
C LEU A 164 -5.59 10.44 8.46
N ASP A 165 -6.19 9.66 7.55
CA ASP A 165 -5.48 8.83 6.58
C ASP A 165 -5.68 9.41 5.17
N VAL A 166 -4.59 9.88 4.57
CA VAL A 166 -4.60 10.59 3.27
C VAL A 166 -4.07 9.68 2.17
N GLY A 167 -4.90 9.38 1.17
CA GLY A 167 -4.62 8.36 0.18
C GLY A 167 -4.80 6.97 0.80
N THR A 168 -6.00 6.71 1.34
CA THR A 168 -6.26 5.53 2.17
C THR A 168 -6.18 4.20 1.42
N GLY A 169 -6.35 4.20 0.09
CA GLY A 169 -6.31 2.99 -0.73
C GLY A 169 -7.29 1.93 -0.23
N SER A 170 -6.77 0.80 0.22
CA SER A 170 -7.57 -0.30 0.80
C SER A 170 -8.20 0.01 2.15
N GLY A 171 -7.85 1.11 2.81
CA GLY A 171 -8.29 1.45 4.15
C GLY A 171 -7.47 0.80 5.28
N ILE A 172 -6.43 0.03 4.95
CA ILE A 172 -5.69 -0.80 5.92
C ILE A 172 -5.11 -0.01 7.09
N LEU A 173 -4.56 1.20 6.84
CA LEU A 173 -3.96 2.03 7.89
C LEU A 173 -5.02 2.59 8.83
N ALA A 174 -6.16 3.01 8.27
CA ALA A 174 -7.32 3.46 9.04
C ALA A 174 -7.92 2.33 9.88
N ILE A 175 -8.05 1.12 9.33
CA ILE A 175 -8.52 -0.07 10.04
C ILE A 175 -7.56 -0.43 11.16
N ALA A 176 -6.25 -0.45 10.90
CA ALA A 176 -5.24 -0.74 11.91
C ALA A 176 -5.32 0.24 13.09
N ALA A 177 -5.41 1.53 12.82
CA ALA A 177 -5.55 2.56 13.85
C ALA A 177 -6.80 2.35 14.71
N ALA A 178 -7.95 2.08 14.10
CA ALA A 178 -9.20 1.80 14.83
C ALA A 178 -9.09 0.54 15.69
N ARG A 179 -8.52 -0.53 15.17
CA ARG A 179 -8.29 -1.79 15.91
C ARG A 179 -7.27 -1.63 17.05
N LEU A 180 -6.35 -0.68 16.94
CA LEU A 180 -5.41 -0.30 18.01
C LEU A 180 -6.04 0.61 19.07
N GLY A 181 -7.27 1.11 18.86
CA GLY A 181 -8.02 1.89 19.84
C GLY A 181 -8.19 3.37 19.49
N VAL A 182 -7.80 3.82 18.30
CA VAL A 182 -8.13 5.17 17.83
C VAL A 182 -9.64 5.29 17.67
N GLN A 183 -10.24 6.29 18.33
CA GLN A 183 -11.69 6.39 18.46
C GLN A 183 -12.37 6.89 17.18
N ARG A 184 -11.71 7.79 16.45
CA ARG A 184 -12.25 8.42 15.23
C ARG A 184 -11.17 8.55 14.18
N THR A 185 -11.38 7.92 13.03
CA THR A 185 -10.50 8.01 11.87
C THR A 185 -11.29 8.52 10.67
N ILE A 186 -10.74 9.52 10.00
CA ILE A 186 -11.20 9.95 8.68
C ILE A 186 -10.18 9.44 7.66
N ALA A 187 -10.66 8.65 6.72
CA ALA A 187 -9.90 8.09 5.62
C ALA A 187 -10.34 8.76 4.32
N ILE A 188 -9.42 9.27 3.54
CA ILE A 188 -9.76 9.95 2.30
C ILE A 188 -8.97 9.42 1.12
N ASP A 189 -9.61 9.38 -0.03
CA ASP A 189 -8.97 9.10 -1.30
C ASP A 189 -9.59 9.95 -2.42
N LEU A 190 -8.90 10.09 -3.53
CA LEU A 190 -9.42 10.78 -4.72
C LEU A 190 -10.02 9.79 -5.73
N ASP A 191 -9.65 8.52 -5.61
CA ASP A 191 -10.17 7.45 -6.46
C ASP A 191 -11.45 6.86 -5.86
N SER A 192 -12.52 6.83 -6.67
CA SER A 192 -13.79 6.22 -6.28
C SER A 192 -13.70 4.71 -6.04
N ALA A 193 -12.80 4.03 -6.77
CA ALA A 193 -12.60 2.58 -6.60
C ALA A 193 -11.93 2.30 -5.26
N ALA A 194 -10.89 3.07 -4.90
CA ALA A 194 -10.24 2.97 -3.60
C ALA A 194 -11.21 3.23 -2.45
N VAL A 195 -12.04 4.30 -2.55
CA VAL A 195 -13.06 4.59 -1.53
C VAL A 195 -14.00 3.43 -1.32
N LYS A 196 -14.50 2.81 -2.40
CA LYS A 196 -15.40 1.65 -2.32
C LYS A 196 -14.73 0.45 -1.65
N VAL A 197 -13.48 0.14 -2.05
CA VAL A 197 -12.71 -0.96 -1.46
C VAL A 197 -12.45 -0.71 0.03
N ALA A 198 -12.10 0.52 0.41
CA ALA A 198 -11.91 0.89 1.81
C ALA A 198 -13.20 0.71 2.62
N GLU A 199 -14.36 1.12 2.11
CA GLU A 199 -15.66 0.91 2.76
C GLU A 199 -15.95 -0.58 2.98
N GLU A 200 -15.71 -1.44 1.97
CA GLU A 200 -15.88 -2.88 2.05
C GLU A 200 -14.95 -3.50 3.12
N ASN A 201 -13.67 -3.12 3.14
CA ASN A 201 -12.71 -3.61 4.11
C ASN A 201 -13.01 -3.12 5.55
N ILE A 202 -13.48 -1.90 5.72
CA ILE A 202 -13.90 -1.33 7.01
C ILE A 202 -15.07 -2.13 7.57
N ALA A 203 -16.07 -2.45 6.73
CA ALA A 203 -17.20 -3.28 7.12
C ALA A 203 -16.76 -4.71 7.47
N LEU A 204 -15.88 -5.31 6.67
CA LEU A 204 -15.31 -6.63 6.93
C LEU A 204 -14.62 -6.69 8.30
N ASN A 205 -13.86 -5.66 8.65
CA ASN A 205 -13.15 -5.56 9.93
C ASN A 205 -14.01 -5.02 11.09
N LYS A 206 -15.28 -4.69 10.85
CA LYS A 206 -16.27 -4.23 11.86
C LYS A 206 -15.81 -2.96 12.61
N VAL A 207 -15.25 -2.00 11.86
CA VAL A 207 -14.78 -0.71 12.40
C VAL A 207 -15.54 0.50 11.84
N GLU A 208 -16.72 0.31 11.27
CA GLU A 208 -17.55 1.36 10.66
C GLU A 208 -17.98 2.44 11.65
N ASN A 209 -17.98 2.14 12.94
CA ASN A 209 -18.29 3.11 13.97
C ASN A 209 -17.13 4.07 14.27
N GLN A 210 -15.89 3.68 13.95
CA GLN A 210 -14.67 4.43 14.22
C GLN A 210 -14.08 5.07 12.97
N VAL A 211 -14.31 4.47 11.78
CA VAL A 211 -13.72 4.92 10.52
C VAL A 211 -14.79 5.46 9.59
N ARG A 212 -14.54 6.63 9.02
CA ARG A 212 -15.35 7.23 7.95
C ARG A 212 -14.48 7.42 6.73
N VAL A 213 -14.95 6.92 5.58
CA VAL A 213 -14.29 7.11 4.29
C VAL A 213 -14.99 8.21 3.50
N ALA A 214 -14.22 8.99 2.75
CA ALA A 214 -14.78 10.01 1.87
C ALA A 214 -13.89 10.25 0.64
N LYS A 215 -14.54 10.45 -0.51
CA LYS A 215 -13.88 10.92 -1.73
C LYS A 215 -13.74 12.44 -1.69
N ILE A 216 -12.72 12.94 -1.01
CA ILE A 216 -12.47 14.37 -0.85
C ILE A 216 -10.98 14.68 -0.88
N LYS A 217 -10.65 15.94 -1.23
CA LYS A 217 -9.28 16.47 -1.11
C LYS A 217 -9.00 16.83 0.36
N VAL A 218 -7.76 16.64 0.79
CA VAL A 218 -7.30 17.03 2.14
C VAL A 218 -7.43 18.53 2.40
N ASP A 219 -7.40 19.36 1.34
CA ASP A 219 -7.49 20.82 1.44
C ASP A 219 -8.82 21.32 2.01
N ILE A 220 -9.91 20.55 1.87
CA ILE A 220 -11.23 20.93 2.40
C ILE A 220 -11.48 20.45 3.83
N ILE A 221 -10.52 19.77 4.44
CA ILE A 221 -10.58 19.36 5.84
C ILE A 221 -9.92 20.48 6.67
N TYR A 222 -10.65 21.08 7.60
CA TYR A 222 -10.14 22.19 8.42
C TYR A 222 -9.90 21.82 9.89
N VAL A 223 -10.19 20.57 10.28
CA VAL A 223 -9.94 20.07 11.62
C VAL A 223 -8.53 19.48 11.73
N MET A 224 -7.99 19.48 12.93
CA MET A 224 -6.71 18.87 13.27
C MET A 224 -6.89 17.51 13.91
N PHE A 225 -5.89 16.64 13.76
CA PHE A 225 -5.88 15.27 14.24
C PHE A 225 -4.64 15.00 15.09
N HIS A 226 -4.77 14.12 16.07
CA HIS A 226 -3.63 13.68 16.89
C HIS A 226 -2.61 12.89 16.06
N LEU A 227 -3.07 12.19 15.02
CA LEU A 227 -2.24 11.48 14.07
C LEU A 227 -2.71 11.77 12.63
N VAL A 228 -1.76 12.15 11.78
CA VAL A 228 -1.99 12.25 10.32
C VAL A 228 -1.06 11.25 9.64
N VAL A 229 -1.58 10.48 8.70
CA VAL A 229 -0.81 9.51 7.92
C VAL A 229 -1.00 9.78 6.44
N ALA A 230 0.08 9.71 5.67
CA ALA A 230 0.05 9.76 4.20
C ALA A 230 1.06 8.76 3.64
N ASN A 231 0.55 7.70 3.01
CA ASN A 231 1.35 6.73 2.28
C ASN A 231 1.12 6.90 0.78
N ILE A 232 1.72 7.94 0.23
CA ILE A 232 1.59 8.37 -1.17
C ILE A 232 2.96 8.75 -1.72
N ILE A 233 3.06 9.01 -3.03
CA ILE A 233 4.35 9.35 -3.67
C ILE A 233 4.95 10.64 -3.09
N ALA A 234 6.28 10.69 -3.05
CA ALA A 234 7.05 11.78 -2.43
C ALA A 234 6.70 13.17 -2.97
N GLU A 235 6.46 13.29 -4.27
CA GLU A 235 6.09 14.56 -4.93
C GLU A 235 4.77 15.10 -4.41
N GLU A 236 3.77 14.22 -4.22
CA GLU A 236 2.47 14.61 -3.66
C GLU A 236 2.60 14.99 -2.19
N ILE A 237 3.43 14.28 -1.41
CA ILE A 237 3.73 14.62 -0.03
C ILE A 237 4.30 16.04 0.06
N VAL A 238 5.28 16.38 -0.79
CA VAL A 238 5.87 17.72 -0.83
C VAL A 238 4.86 18.76 -1.28
N ARG A 239 4.08 18.48 -2.31
CA ARG A 239 3.01 19.37 -2.78
C ARG A 239 1.98 19.68 -1.69
N LEU A 240 1.62 18.68 -0.89
CA LEU A 240 0.65 18.78 0.20
C LEU A 240 1.27 19.18 1.55
N SER A 241 2.57 19.45 1.62
CA SER A 241 3.31 19.61 2.87
C SER A 241 2.70 20.63 3.82
N LYS A 242 2.27 21.79 3.31
CA LYS A 242 1.61 22.82 4.12
C LYS A 242 0.30 22.27 4.70
N THR A 243 -0.55 21.71 3.86
CA THR A 243 -1.87 21.19 4.28
C THR A 243 -1.70 20.06 5.29
N LEU A 244 -0.80 19.11 5.05
CA LEU A 244 -0.54 18.00 5.99
C LEU A 244 -0.08 18.53 7.36
N LYS A 245 0.88 19.47 7.39
CA LYS A 245 1.32 20.11 8.64
C LYS A 245 0.18 20.81 9.39
N ASP A 246 -0.70 21.51 8.66
CA ASP A 246 -1.85 22.23 9.24
C ASP A 246 -2.91 21.27 9.82
N ARG A 247 -2.93 19.99 9.41
CA ARG A 247 -3.87 18.96 9.92
C ARG A 247 -3.35 18.26 11.18
N VAL A 248 -2.08 18.38 11.51
CA VAL A 248 -1.53 17.80 12.75
C VAL A 248 -1.86 18.70 13.92
N ALA A 249 -2.48 18.16 14.96
CA ALA A 249 -2.76 18.88 16.21
C ALA A 249 -1.46 19.29 16.94
N PRO A 250 -1.48 20.29 17.82
CA PRO A 250 -0.36 20.56 18.72
C PRO A 250 0.03 19.28 19.48
N SER A 251 1.31 18.99 19.57
CA SER A 251 1.86 17.73 20.12
C SER A 251 1.46 16.45 19.37
N GLY A 252 0.75 16.57 18.24
CA GLY A 252 0.35 15.45 17.39
C GLY A 252 1.49 14.93 16.51
N HIS A 253 1.22 13.85 15.81
CA HIS A 253 2.19 13.14 15.00
C HIS A 253 1.80 13.10 13.51
N LEU A 254 2.81 13.02 12.65
CA LEU A 254 2.66 12.86 11.21
C LEU A 254 3.52 11.68 10.75
N ILE A 255 2.92 10.73 10.07
CA ILE A 255 3.62 9.61 9.42
C ILE A 255 3.55 9.82 7.91
N LEU A 256 4.71 9.78 7.26
CA LEU A 256 4.85 9.89 5.81
C LEU A 256 5.55 8.65 5.27
N SER A 257 5.03 8.05 4.22
CA SER A 257 5.60 6.90 3.55
C SER A 257 5.24 6.90 2.06
N GLY A 258 5.69 5.88 1.30
CA GLY A 258 5.64 5.92 -0.16
C GLY A 258 6.81 6.70 -0.76
N ILE A 259 7.90 6.80 0.00
CA ILE A 259 9.08 7.62 -0.31
C ILE A 259 10.22 6.67 -0.66
N VAL A 260 10.74 6.74 -1.88
CA VAL A 260 12.01 6.09 -2.22
C VAL A 260 13.17 6.84 -1.56
N ALA A 261 14.20 6.13 -1.12
CA ALA A 261 15.32 6.68 -0.34
C ALA A 261 15.99 7.91 -1.00
N GLU A 262 16.10 7.90 -2.33
CA GLU A 262 16.65 9.00 -3.12
C GLU A 262 15.85 10.31 -2.99
N LYS A 263 14.56 10.23 -2.65
CA LYS A 263 13.65 11.39 -2.46
C LYS A 263 13.42 11.77 -1.00
N ALA A 264 14.00 11.01 -0.06
CA ALA A 264 13.79 11.25 1.37
C ALA A 264 14.21 12.65 1.82
N ASP A 265 15.35 13.15 1.33
CA ASP A 265 15.86 14.48 1.71
C ASP A 265 14.95 15.61 1.23
N MET A 266 14.33 15.47 0.05
CA MET A 266 13.35 16.43 -0.47
C MET A 266 12.14 16.51 0.46
N VAL A 267 11.65 15.37 0.94
CA VAL A 267 10.54 15.32 1.89
C VAL A 267 10.96 15.90 3.25
N LYS A 268 12.13 15.51 3.78
CA LYS A 268 12.65 16.05 5.06
C LYS A 268 12.76 17.56 5.04
N GLU A 269 13.23 18.15 3.95
CA GLU A 269 13.32 19.61 3.80
C GLU A 269 11.94 20.28 3.84
N ALA A 270 10.92 19.67 3.19
CA ALA A 270 9.55 20.20 3.20
C ALA A 270 8.88 20.18 4.59
N PHE A 271 9.36 19.31 5.49
CA PHE A 271 8.81 19.15 6.84
C PHE A 271 9.78 19.54 7.96
N LYS A 272 10.85 20.27 7.68
CA LYS A 272 11.88 20.70 8.65
C LYS A 272 11.38 21.52 9.85
N GLU A 273 10.17 22.07 9.76
CA GLU A 273 9.52 22.79 10.85
C GLU A 273 8.99 21.83 11.94
N LEU A 274 8.77 20.56 11.60
CA LEU A 274 8.38 19.52 12.53
C LEU A 274 9.64 18.82 13.07
N SER A 275 9.50 18.16 14.21
CA SER A 275 10.58 17.35 14.79
C SER A 275 10.54 15.95 14.20
N LEU A 276 11.55 15.54 13.42
CA LEU A 276 11.72 14.16 12.98
C LEU A 276 12.06 13.30 14.20
N GLU A 277 11.16 12.36 14.57
CA GLU A 277 11.36 11.46 15.71
C GLU A 277 11.96 10.12 15.28
N LYS A 278 11.58 9.65 14.10
CA LYS A 278 12.02 8.34 13.61
C LYS A 278 12.02 8.25 12.09
N GLU A 279 12.97 7.51 11.59
CA GLU A 279 13.08 7.10 10.20
C GLU A 279 13.22 5.59 10.16
N LEU A 280 12.38 4.93 9.36
CA LEU A 280 12.45 3.52 9.06
C LEU A 280 12.78 3.36 7.59
N GLN A 281 13.75 2.51 7.29
CA GLN A 281 14.06 2.14 5.91
C GLN A 281 13.93 0.63 5.74
N GLU A 282 13.23 0.22 4.71
CA GLU A 282 13.09 -1.17 4.30
C GLU A 282 13.30 -1.26 2.79
N GLY A 283 14.44 -1.85 2.38
CA GLY A 283 14.89 -1.81 1.01
C GLY A 283 15.12 -0.37 0.54
N GLU A 284 14.52 0.00 -0.56
CA GLU A 284 14.56 1.35 -1.12
C GLU A 284 13.52 2.31 -0.53
N TRP A 285 12.64 1.84 0.36
CA TRP A 285 11.52 2.61 0.87
C TRP A 285 11.78 3.18 2.25
N VAL A 286 11.37 4.44 2.44
CA VAL A 286 11.53 5.18 3.68
C VAL A 286 10.16 5.58 4.22
N SER A 287 10.01 5.43 5.55
CA SER A 287 8.88 5.93 6.33
C SER A 287 9.38 6.87 7.43
N LEU A 288 8.75 8.02 7.56
CA LEU A 288 9.17 9.10 8.44
C LEU A 288 8.09 9.38 9.50
N LEU A 289 8.49 9.47 10.76
CA LEU A 289 7.64 9.89 11.86
C LEU A 289 8.06 11.27 12.35
N TYR A 290 7.15 12.22 12.27
CA TYR A 290 7.33 13.57 12.79
C TYR A 290 6.40 13.85 13.97
N LYS A 291 6.84 14.78 14.82
CA LYS A 291 6.03 15.36 15.87
C LYS A 291 5.90 16.87 15.69
N ARG A 292 4.70 17.39 15.83
CA ARG A 292 4.45 18.83 15.92
C ARG A 292 4.74 19.31 17.33
N LYS A 293 5.48 20.42 17.47
CA LYS A 293 5.68 21.09 18.76
C LYS A 293 4.32 21.52 19.31
N GLY A 294 4.17 21.47 20.64
CA GLY A 294 2.98 21.94 21.34
C GLY A 294 2.85 23.46 21.33
#